data_63ae72244e0325b2ccaf0ba3bcb6ce75
#
_entry.id   63ae72244e0325b2ccaf0ba3bcb6ce75
#
_cell.length_a   1.000
_cell.length_b   1.000
_cell.length_c   1.000
_cell.angle_alpha   90.00
_cell.angle_beta   90.00
_cell.angle_gamma   90.00
#
_symmetry.space_group_name_H-M   'P 1'
#
loop_
_entity.id
_entity.type
_entity.pdbx_description
1 polymer ?
#
loop_
_entity_poly.entity_id
_entity_poly.type
_entity_poly.pdbx_seq_one_letter_code
_entity_poly.pdbx_strand_id
1 'polypeptide(L)'
;MQRNYLNKLAVKKHIVISDPFPRRLDLIFSKKKLKELKSKYKIISAPKLNKKDFYEKNIHKATFIMGQPDLDKNLLSKASKLKCIINVESNFMDNIDYEYCFKKKI
;
A
#
# COMPACT_ATOMS: atom_id res chain seq x y z
N MET A 1 12.85 23.25 -21.55
CA MET A 1 12.62 22.65 -20.91
C MET A 1 12.51 22.33 -20.29
N GLN A 2 12.47 22.08 -20.13
CA GLN A 2 12.37 21.42 -19.33
C GLN A 2 11.49 21.41 -18.61
N ARG A 3 10.42 21.93 -18.65
CA ARG A 3 9.63 21.73 -17.89
C ARG A 3 8.76 20.84 -17.81
N ASN A 4 8.20 20.63 -18.71
CA ASN A 4 7.36 19.66 -18.54
C ASN A 4 7.90 18.42 -18.12
N TYR A 5 9.02 18.08 -18.62
CA TYR A 5 9.60 16.97 -18.07
C TYR A 5 10.16 17.27 -16.75
N LEU A 6 10.39 18.48 -16.43
CA LEU A 6 10.69 18.84 -15.08
C LEU A 6 9.51 18.55 -14.19
N ASN A 7 8.31 18.78 -14.66
CA ASN A 7 7.15 18.43 -13.90
C ASN A 7 7.06 16.94 -13.68
N LYS A 8 7.43 16.16 -14.68
CA LYS A 8 7.47 14.73 -14.46
C LYS A 8 8.46 14.35 -13.39
N LEU A 9 9.60 15.01 -13.36
CA LEU A 9 10.59 14.76 -12.34
C LEU A 9 10.11 15.21 -10.98
N ALA A 10 9.32 16.26 -10.93
CA ALA A 10 8.82 16.78 -9.67
C ALA A 10 7.62 16.01 -9.16
N VAL A 11 6.88 15.35 -10.05
CA VAL A 11 5.70 14.60 -9.64
C VAL A 11 6.13 13.30 -8.99
N LYS A 12 5.80 13.16 -7.71
CA LYS A 12 6.08 11.94 -7.00
C LYS A 12 4.92 10.99 -7.18
N LYS A 13 5.21 9.75 -7.51
CA LYS A 13 4.20 8.73 -7.58
C LYS A 13 3.72 8.39 -6.17
N HIS A 14 2.43 8.11 -6.05
CA HIS A 14 1.91 7.58 -4.80
C HIS A 14 2.55 6.21 -4.54
N ILE A 15 2.81 5.92 -3.28
CA ILE A 15 3.43 4.68 -2.88
C ILE A 15 2.35 3.70 -2.45
N VAL A 16 2.40 2.51 -3.02
CA VAL A 16 1.51 1.41 -2.67
C VAL A 16 2.35 0.32 -2.01
N ILE A 17 1.99 -0.07 -0.80
CA ILE A 17 2.57 -1.26 -0.19
C ILE A 17 1.75 -2.45 -0.65
N SER A 18 2.42 -3.43 -1.23
CA SER A 18 1.80 -4.66 -1.71
C SER A 18 2.12 -5.79 -0.73
N ASP A 19 1.07 -6.36 -0.14
CA ASP A 19 1.20 -7.43 0.85
C ASP A 19 0.12 -8.50 0.61
N PRO A 20 0.10 -9.11 -0.58
CA PRO A 20 -0.96 -10.04 -0.96
C PRO A 20 -0.77 -11.46 -0.49
N PHE A 21 0.35 -11.81 0.15
CA PHE A 21 0.61 -13.17 0.57
C PHE A 21 -0.56 -13.75 1.39
N PRO A 22 -1.02 -14.95 1.12
CA PRO A 22 -0.43 -15.98 0.26
C PRO A 22 -0.72 -15.80 -1.24
N ARG A 23 -1.46 -14.80 -1.65
CA ARG A 23 -1.69 -14.50 -3.06
C ARG A 23 -0.47 -13.78 -3.65
N ARG A 24 -0.42 -13.68 -4.97
CA ARG A 24 0.63 -12.93 -5.67
C ARG A 24 -0.04 -11.94 -6.61
N LEU A 25 0.63 -10.83 -6.87
CA LEU A 25 0.07 -9.81 -7.76
C LEU A 25 -0.20 -10.34 -9.16
N ASP A 26 0.64 -11.24 -9.65
CA ASP A 26 0.47 -11.81 -10.99
C ASP A 26 -0.73 -12.76 -11.09
N LEU A 27 -1.30 -13.16 -9.94
CA LEU A 27 -2.55 -13.92 -9.90
C LEU A 27 -3.76 -13.02 -9.72
N ILE A 28 -3.56 -11.80 -9.25
CA ILE A 28 -4.64 -10.84 -9.01
C ILE A 28 -4.86 -9.99 -10.26
N PHE A 29 -3.77 -9.59 -10.91
CA PHE A 29 -3.83 -8.72 -12.09
C PHE A 29 -3.27 -9.43 -13.31
N SER A 30 -3.84 -9.13 -14.47
CA SER A 30 -3.24 -9.55 -15.73
C SER A 30 -1.88 -8.84 -15.92
N LYS A 31 -1.05 -9.34 -16.82
CA LYS A 31 0.23 -8.70 -17.11
C LYS A 31 0.06 -7.25 -17.53
N LYS A 32 -0.95 -6.99 -18.34
CA LYS A 32 -1.23 -5.64 -18.83
C LYS A 32 -1.61 -4.71 -17.68
N LYS A 33 -2.52 -5.15 -16.83
CA LYS A 33 -2.98 -4.34 -15.70
C LYS A 33 -1.88 -4.12 -14.67
N LEU A 34 -1.06 -5.12 -14.43
CA LEU A 34 0.06 -4.98 -13.50
C LEU A 34 1.08 -3.98 -14.03
N LYS A 35 1.33 -4.00 -15.34
CA LYS A 35 2.23 -3.04 -15.96
C LYS A 35 1.69 -1.61 -15.83
N GLU A 36 0.40 -1.43 -16.03
CA GLU A 36 -0.23 -0.13 -15.84
C GLU A 36 -0.09 0.36 -14.40
N LEU A 37 -0.33 -0.53 -13.45
CA LEU A 37 -0.23 -0.21 -12.04
C LEU A 37 1.19 0.26 -11.70
N LYS A 38 2.19 -0.50 -12.15
CA LYS A 38 3.59 -0.16 -11.89
C LYS A 38 4.02 1.14 -12.57
N SER A 39 3.38 1.51 -13.67
CA SER A 39 3.71 2.76 -14.36
C SER A 39 3.16 3.98 -13.64
N LYS A 40 2.06 3.82 -12.89
CA LYS A 40 1.38 4.93 -12.22
C LYS A 40 1.73 5.06 -10.75
N TYR A 41 2.13 3.97 -10.12
CA TYR A 41 2.40 3.95 -8.68
C TYR A 41 3.75 3.33 -8.41
N LYS A 42 4.36 3.77 -7.33
CA LYS A 42 5.57 3.10 -6.84
C LYS A 42 5.12 1.98 -5.90
N ILE A 43 5.42 0.75 -6.25
CA ILE A 43 5.00 -0.41 -5.48
C ILE A 43 6.17 -0.91 -4.64
N ILE A 44 5.94 -1.02 -3.34
CA ILE A 44 6.89 -1.59 -2.40
C ILE A 44 6.29 -2.89 -1.90
N SER A 45 6.99 -4.00 -2.11
CA SER A 45 6.49 -5.31 -1.70
C SER A 45 6.87 -5.62 -0.27
N ALA A 46 5.90 -6.03 0.53
CA ALA A 46 6.15 -6.46 1.88
C ALA A 46 6.83 -7.85 1.85
N PRO A 47 7.78 -8.09 2.75
CA PRO A 47 8.43 -9.39 2.82
C PRO A 47 7.50 -10.42 3.46
N LYS A 48 7.85 -11.70 3.35
CA LYS A 48 7.08 -12.76 4.00
C LYS A 48 7.39 -12.85 5.50
N LEU A 49 8.58 -12.45 5.90
CA LEU A 49 9.02 -12.49 7.28
C LEU A 49 9.35 -11.08 7.76
N ASN A 50 9.22 -10.88 9.07
CA ASN A 50 9.52 -9.58 9.68
C ASN A 50 8.65 -8.45 9.14
N LYS A 51 7.38 -8.73 8.89
CA LYS A 51 6.46 -7.74 8.34
C LYS A 51 6.28 -6.54 9.26
N LYS A 52 6.24 -6.76 10.57
CA LYS A 52 6.07 -5.66 11.50
C LYS A 52 7.19 -4.64 11.36
N ASP A 53 8.41 -5.10 11.27
CA ASP A 53 9.57 -4.23 11.09
C ASP A 53 9.49 -3.48 9.76
N PHE A 54 9.08 -4.18 8.71
CA PHE A 54 8.87 -3.55 7.41
C PHE A 54 7.84 -2.43 7.48
N TYR A 55 6.70 -2.68 8.12
CA TYR A 55 5.65 -1.66 8.24
C TYR A 55 6.09 -0.50 9.12
N GLU A 56 6.80 -0.76 10.18
CA GLU A 56 7.31 0.33 11.03
C GLU A 56 8.23 1.27 10.25
N LYS A 57 9.01 0.73 9.33
CA LYS A 57 9.93 1.52 8.52
C LYS A 57 9.27 2.20 7.32
N ASN A 58 8.17 1.67 6.82
CA ASN A 58 7.64 2.10 5.52
C ASN A 58 6.22 2.63 5.52
N ILE A 59 5.43 2.36 6.56
CA ILE A 59 4.00 2.69 6.51
C ILE A 59 3.75 4.19 6.38
N HIS A 60 4.64 5.01 6.90
CA HIS A 60 4.49 6.47 6.81
C HIS A 60 4.57 6.99 5.38
N LYS A 61 5.11 6.20 4.46
CA LYS A 61 5.24 6.59 3.05
C LYS A 61 4.03 6.20 2.22
N ALA A 62 3.26 5.24 2.70
CA ALA A 62 2.23 4.62 1.88
C ALA A 62 0.98 5.49 1.75
N THR A 63 0.50 5.64 0.53
CA THR A 63 -0.80 6.23 0.25
C THR A 63 -1.87 5.13 0.24
N PHE A 64 -1.51 3.95 -0.25
CA PHE A 64 -2.41 2.79 -0.30
C PHE A 64 -1.69 1.55 0.17
N ILE A 65 -2.42 0.63 0.79
CA ILE A 65 -1.93 -0.70 1.12
C ILE A 65 -2.87 -1.69 0.47
N MET A 66 -2.33 -2.63 -0.28
CA MET A 66 -3.12 -3.62 -0.99
C MET A 66 -2.67 -5.01 -0.57
N GLY A 67 -3.58 -5.79 0.00
CA GLY A 67 -3.24 -7.14 0.42
C GLY A 67 -3.95 -7.56 1.68
N GLN A 68 -3.23 -8.26 2.55
CA GLN A 68 -3.74 -8.70 3.85
C GLN A 68 -2.77 -8.34 4.95
N PRO A 69 -2.60 -7.05 5.22
CA PRO A 69 -1.65 -6.62 6.25
C PRO A 69 -2.21 -6.84 7.65
N ASP A 70 -1.32 -6.96 8.62
CA ASP A 70 -1.68 -6.93 10.03
C ASP A 70 -1.37 -5.55 10.56
N LEU A 71 -2.40 -4.74 10.76
CA LEU A 71 -2.24 -3.33 11.12
C LEU A 71 -3.03 -3.00 12.37
N ASP A 72 -2.32 -2.91 13.48
CA ASP A 72 -2.91 -2.46 14.73
C ASP A 72 -2.95 -0.92 14.79
N LYS A 73 -3.54 -0.40 15.83
CA LYS A 73 -3.65 1.03 16.04
C LYS A 73 -2.29 1.71 16.05
N ASN A 74 -1.29 1.06 16.65
CA ASN A 74 0.04 1.64 16.75
C ASN A 74 0.68 1.85 15.37
N LEU A 75 0.60 0.86 14.49
CA LEU A 75 1.11 1.00 13.13
C LEU A 75 0.29 2.02 12.34
N LEU A 76 -1.04 1.93 12.44
CA LEU A 76 -1.90 2.87 11.72
C LEU A 76 -1.69 4.32 12.14
N SER A 77 -1.32 4.55 13.40
CA SER A 77 -1.03 5.90 13.88
C SER A 77 0.18 6.52 13.18
N LYS A 78 1.06 5.70 12.63
CA LYS A 78 2.24 6.16 11.90
C LYS A 78 1.96 6.36 10.41
N ALA A 79 0.78 5.94 9.95
CA ALA A 79 0.41 5.99 8.54
C ALA A 79 -0.17 7.35 8.16
N SER A 80 0.65 8.38 8.21
CA SER A 80 0.18 9.76 8.05
C SER A 80 -0.35 10.10 6.66
N LYS A 81 0.02 9.33 5.64
CA LYS A 81 -0.41 9.57 4.26
C LYS A 81 -1.42 8.56 3.75
N LEU A 82 -1.76 7.58 4.57
CA LEU A 82 -2.59 6.46 4.15
C LEU A 82 -4.03 6.91 3.90
N LYS A 83 -4.53 6.62 2.71
CA LYS A 83 -5.88 6.97 2.30
C LYS A 83 -6.82 5.78 2.21
N CYS A 84 -6.28 4.61 1.92
CA CYS A 84 -7.11 3.44 1.67
C CYS A 84 -6.33 2.15 1.85
N ILE A 85 -7.00 1.15 2.38
CA ILE A 85 -6.49 -0.21 2.46
C ILE A 85 -7.41 -1.06 1.60
N ILE A 86 -6.83 -1.77 0.64
CA ILE A 86 -7.59 -2.63 -0.27
C ILE A 86 -7.31 -4.07 0.14
N ASN A 87 -8.32 -4.71 0.70
CA ASN A 87 -8.20 -6.10 1.12
C ASN A 87 -8.45 -7.01 -0.07
N VAL A 88 -7.50 -7.90 -0.35
CA VAL A 88 -7.60 -8.78 -1.52
C VAL A 88 -8.46 -10.02 -1.26
N GLU A 89 -8.89 -10.27 -0.03
CA GLU A 89 -9.67 -11.44 0.33
C GLU A 89 -11.14 -11.14 0.58
N SER A 90 -11.69 -10.09 0.21
CA SER A 90 -13.14 -9.80 0.24
C SER A 90 -13.86 -10.10 1.57
N ASN A 91 -13.17 -10.13 2.69
CA ASN A 91 -13.80 -10.37 3.99
C ASN A 91 -13.11 -9.51 5.06
N PHE A 92 -13.84 -9.31 6.16
CA PHE A 92 -13.29 -8.61 7.30
C PHE A 92 -12.65 -9.64 8.22
N MET A 93 -11.34 -9.56 8.37
CA MET A 93 -10.58 -10.40 9.29
C MET A 93 -10.05 -9.52 10.42
N ASP A 94 -9.63 -10.15 11.50
CA ASP A 94 -9.11 -9.44 12.67
C ASP A 94 -7.68 -8.93 12.48
N ASN A 95 -7.31 -8.62 11.28
CA ASN A 95 -5.95 -8.20 10.97
C ASN A 95 -5.77 -6.67 10.97
N ILE A 96 -6.87 -5.93 11.01
CA ILE A 96 -6.81 -4.47 10.93
C ILE A 96 -7.68 -3.87 12.01
N ASP A 97 -7.21 -2.82 12.65
CA ASP A 97 -8.05 -2.04 13.57
C ASP A 97 -9.01 -1.17 12.74
N TYR A 98 -10.16 -1.73 12.40
CA TYR A 98 -11.14 -1.05 11.56
C TYR A 98 -11.72 0.19 12.23
N GLU A 99 -11.92 0.13 13.52
CA GLU A 99 -12.47 1.26 14.26
C GLU A 99 -11.56 2.48 14.13
N TYR A 100 -10.26 2.27 14.26
CA TYR A 100 -9.29 3.33 14.07
C TYR A 100 -9.32 3.85 12.64
N CYS A 101 -9.41 2.96 11.67
CA CYS A 101 -9.46 3.35 10.26
C CYS A 101 -10.68 4.23 9.97
N PHE A 102 -11.85 3.83 10.45
CA PHE A 102 -13.07 4.62 10.23
C PHE A 102 -12.96 5.99 10.89
N LYS A 103 -12.39 6.03 12.09
CA LYS A 103 -12.20 7.27 12.81
C LYS A 103 -11.27 8.23 12.08
N LYS A 104 -10.26 7.70 11.41
CA LYS A 104 -9.27 8.49 10.65
C LYS A 104 -9.62 8.61 9.18
N LYS A 105 -10.75 8.08 8.78
CA LYS A 105 -11.23 8.15 7.38
C LYS A 105 -10.28 7.46 6.39
N ILE A 106 -9.74 6.37 6.83
CA ILE A 106 -8.94 5.51 5.96
C ILE A 106 -9.84 4.51 5.28
#